data_740313b70486c09650dce05baa777a99
#
_entry.id   740313b70486c09650dce05baa777a99
#
_cell.length_a   1.000
_cell.length_b   1.000
_cell.length_c   1.000
_cell.angle_alpha   90.00
_cell.angle_beta   90.00
_cell.angle_gamma   90.00
#
_symmetry.space_group_name_H-M   'P 1'
#
loop_
_entity.id
_entity.type
_entity.pdbx_description
1 polymer ?
#
loop_
_entity_poly.entity_id
_entity_poly.type
_entity_poly.pdbx_seq_one_letter_code
_entity_poly.pdbx_strand_id
1 'polypeptide(L)'
;MISGATRLIAAILLIGALPTANAQEFTANGLVDFGFVVPSHDKTWIKGGFGKLDNGGGGGQSLAFVGQALADLRLQLDPSLGVFTRLRAAPDQHTPFDVIEAYGRYQPISTRDWAWSIKLGAFFPPISLEGESVGWTSPWTLTPSAINSWVGDELRTIGGETELRRRYGSTELGAIGAVYGVNDVAGQLLADRGWVFDSRPIGLLGEPRVPDLLARQQRLQPPLREQPFKTIGGGPGWYAGGSVRQDELGKLTGLYYDNRADPGAFAGADFGWRTKFTSLGIETGIGDVVLLSQVMFGNTVIEPFRGFFATTDFEAAYLLLGYYFGDFRVAGRFDLFATQLRNSRGRTGPDEHGRAFTLSGSWAPLPWLRFSTEFLQVHSYRGQRSLDRLRPNADEFQAQFVTRVFF
;
A
#
# COMPACT_ATOMS: atom_id res chain seq x y z
N MET A 1 4.70 27.23 16.15
CA MET A 1 5.46 26.18 15.42
C MET A 1 4.60 25.78 14.23
N ILE A 2 5.02 26.11 13.02
CA ILE A 2 4.29 25.78 11.78
C ILE A 2 4.56 24.29 11.51
N SER A 3 3.52 23.48 11.44
CA SER A 3 3.63 22.03 11.25
C SER A 3 4.35 21.69 9.95
N GLY A 4 5.05 20.55 9.90
CA GLY A 4 5.82 20.12 8.72
C GLY A 4 4.97 20.00 7.43
N ALA A 5 3.67 19.74 7.57
CA ALA A 5 2.71 19.68 6.46
C ALA A 5 2.56 21.05 5.74
N THR A 6 2.57 22.17 6.49
CA THR A 6 2.48 23.51 5.91
C THR A 6 3.73 23.87 5.10
N ARG A 7 4.89 23.33 5.46
CA ARG A 7 6.14 23.53 4.70
C ARG A 7 6.18 22.71 3.40
N LEU A 8 5.56 21.53 3.39
CA LEU A 8 5.46 20.68 2.20
C LEU A 8 4.51 21.28 1.16
N ILE A 9 3.36 21.80 1.59
CA ILE A 9 2.38 22.48 0.73
C ILE A 9 2.98 23.77 0.14
N ALA A 10 3.77 24.52 0.91
CA ALA A 10 4.49 25.70 0.43
C ALA A 10 5.55 25.35 -0.63
N ALA A 11 6.21 24.20 -0.54
CA ALA A 11 7.18 23.74 -1.55
C ALA A 11 6.49 23.33 -2.86
N ILE A 12 5.27 22.81 -2.81
CA ILE A 12 4.49 22.44 -4.01
C ILE A 12 3.93 23.69 -4.71
N LEU A 13 3.56 24.73 -3.96
CA LEU A 13 3.06 26.00 -4.53
C LEU A 13 4.16 26.90 -5.14
N LEU A 14 5.44 26.68 -4.80
CA LEU A 14 6.56 27.44 -5.38
C LEU A 14 6.92 27.01 -6.83
N ILE A 15 6.36 25.90 -7.33
CA ILE A 15 6.57 25.44 -8.71
C ILE A 15 5.76 26.27 -9.73
N GLY A 16 4.81 27.09 -9.27
CA GLY A 16 3.96 27.94 -10.13
C GLY A 16 4.61 29.18 -10.74
N ALA A 17 5.90 29.44 -10.54
CA ALA A 17 6.58 30.66 -11.00
C ALA A 17 7.87 30.38 -11.76
N LEU A 18 7.88 29.37 -12.66
CA LEU A 18 9.01 29.16 -13.57
C LEU A 18 8.74 29.89 -14.90
N PRO A 19 9.75 30.55 -15.48
CA PRO A 19 9.58 31.28 -16.75
C PRO A 19 9.27 30.29 -17.87
N THR A 20 8.46 30.76 -18.82
CA THR A 20 7.99 30.05 -20.01
C THR A 20 9.14 29.47 -20.83
N ALA A 21 9.52 28.24 -20.55
CA ALA A 21 10.37 27.42 -21.40
C ALA A 21 9.48 26.50 -22.24
N ASN A 22 9.77 26.41 -23.52
CA ASN A 22 9.04 25.62 -24.52
C ASN A 22 8.88 24.15 -24.13
N ALA A 23 7.69 23.59 -24.41
CA ALA A 23 7.28 22.21 -24.21
C ALA A 23 6.97 21.79 -22.76
N GLN A 24 6.01 22.46 -22.15
CA GLN A 24 5.30 21.89 -21.00
C GLN A 24 4.15 21.03 -21.51
N GLU A 25 4.25 19.74 -21.31
CA GLU A 25 3.13 18.82 -21.55
C GLU A 25 2.48 18.48 -20.21
N PHE A 26 1.20 18.80 -20.08
CA PHE A 26 0.40 18.40 -18.93
C PHE A 26 -0.50 17.23 -19.31
N THR A 27 -0.42 16.14 -18.55
CA THR A 27 -1.28 14.97 -18.72
C THR A 27 -2.02 14.71 -17.41
N ALA A 28 -3.33 14.56 -17.52
CA ALA A 28 -4.18 14.13 -16.41
C ALA A 28 -4.90 12.84 -16.81
N ASN A 29 -4.73 11.80 -16.03
CA ASN A 29 -5.48 10.57 -16.14
C ASN A 29 -6.20 10.33 -14.83
N GLY A 30 -7.45 9.97 -14.88
CA GLY A 30 -8.21 9.75 -13.67
C GLY A 30 -9.24 8.64 -13.82
N LEU A 31 -9.83 8.30 -12.69
CA LEU A 31 -10.98 7.42 -12.64
C LEU A 31 -11.92 7.82 -11.52
N VAL A 32 -13.20 7.51 -11.73
CA VAL A 32 -14.24 7.59 -10.70
C VAL A 32 -14.87 6.22 -10.58
N ASP A 33 -14.87 5.69 -9.35
CA ASP A 33 -15.55 4.46 -8.98
C ASP A 33 -16.83 4.79 -8.23
N PHE A 34 -17.90 4.09 -8.56
CA PHE A 34 -19.13 4.07 -7.79
C PHE A 34 -19.80 2.71 -7.89
N GLY A 35 -20.35 2.24 -6.79
CA GLY A 35 -20.92 0.91 -6.75
C GLY A 35 -21.47 0.52 -5.40
N PHE A 36 -21.66 -0.76 -5.23
CA PHE A 36 -22.25 -1.35 -4.04
C PHE A 36 -21.39 -2.51 -3.54
N VAL A 37 -21.38 -2.69 -2.23
CA VAL A 37 -20.77 -3.81 -1.55
C VAL A 37 -21.74 -4.44 -0.58
N VAL A 38 -21.79 -5.78 -0.57
CA VAL A 38 -22.47 -6.61 0.42
C VAL A 38 -21.38 -7.28 1.26
N PRO A 39 -21.07 -6.75 2.44
CA PRO A 39 -20.05 -7.30 3.34
C PRO A 39 -20.65 -8.30 4.33
N SER A 40 -19.78 -9.10 4.95
CA SER A 40 -20.09 -9.83 6.18
C SER A 40 -20.40 -8.88 7.36
N HIS A 41 -20.92 -9.44 8.45
CA HIS A 41 -21.40 -8.63 9.60
C HIS A 41 -20.28 -8.17 10.55
N ASP A 42 -19.04 -8.58 10.35
CA ASP A 42 -17.94 -8.25 11.24
C ASP A 42 -17.65 -6.74 11.26
N LYS A 43 -17.31 -6.23 12.44
CA LYS A 43 -16.92 -4.83 12.59
C LYS A 43 -15.57 -4.62 11.94
N THR A 44 -15.55 -3.86 10.82
CA THR A 44 -14.33 -3.56 10.05
C THR A 44 -13.30 -2.80 10.90
N TRP A 45 -12.04 -2.96 10.56
CA TRP A 45 -10.93 -2.21 11.13
C TRP A 45 -11.09 -0.69 10.95
N ILE A 46 -11.67 -0.21 9.87
CA ILE A 46 -11.97 1.22 9.63
C ILE A 46 -12.87 1.80 10.73
N LYS A 47 -13.73 0.98 11.32
CA LYS A 47 -14.59 1.34 12.43
C LYS A 47 -14.01 0.96 13.81
N GLY A 48 -12.72 0.57 13.86
CA GLY A 48 -12.02 0.17 15.09
C GLY A 48 -12.30 -1.25 15.55
N GLY A 49 -12.71 -2.14 14.63
CA GLY A 49 -12.86 -3.58 14.89
C GLY A 49 -11.63 -4.39 14.49
N PHE A 50 -11.79 -5.71 14.50
CA PHE A 50 -10.79 -6.69 14.05
C PHE A 50 -11.17 -7.39 12.75
N GLY A 51 -12.21 -6.89 12.05
CA GLY A 51 -12.57 -7.38 10.71
C GLY A 51 -11.45 -7.13 9.70
N LYS A 52 -11.29 -8.04 8.76
CA LYS A 52 -10.22 -8.05 7.77
C LYS A 52 -10.53 -7.25 6.50
N LEU A 53 -11.80 -6.91 6.32
CA LEU A 53 -12.29 -6.21 5.14
C LEU A 53 -12.51 -4.73 5.45
N ASP A 54 -12.39 -3.87 4.44
CA ASP A 54 -12.64 -2.44 4.53
C ASP A 54 -14.13 -2.10 4.65
N ASN A 55 -15.02 -3.02 4.29
CA ASN A 55 -16.45 -2.89 4.43
C ASN A 55 -16.99 -3.87 5.46
N GLY A 56 -17.96 -3.43 6.25
CA GLY A 56 -18.57 -4.22 7.31
C GLY A 56 -19.11 -3.33 8.43
N GLY A 57 -20.16 -3.74 9.12
CA GLY A 57 -20.90 -2.82 9.98
C GLY A 57 -20.93 -3.13 11.45
N GLY A 58 -20.79 -4.40 11.83
CA GLY A 58 -21.07 -4.81 13.20
C GLY A 58 -22.54 -4.61 13.56
N GLY A 59 -23.49 -4.95 12.69
CA GLY A 59 -24.92 -4.91 12.94
C GLY A 59 -25.74 -4.41 11.75
N GLY A 60 -26.36 -5.34 11.03
CA GLY A 60 -27.51 -5.06 10.19
C GLY A 60 -27.32 -4.37 8.84
N GLN A 61 -26.12 -3.96 8.47
CA GLN A 61 -25.90 -3.36 7.16
C GLN A 61 -25.68 -4.44 6.11
N SER A 62 -26.70 -4.68 5.28
CA SER A 62 -26.66 -5.68 4.23
C SER A 62 -26.14 -5.16 2.88
N LEU A 63 -26.09 -3.84 2.70
CA LEU A 63 -25.65 -3.19 1.47
C LEU A 63 -25.01 -1.83 1.83
N ALA A 64 -23.83 -1.54 1.30
CA ALA A 64 -23.20 -0.24 1.41
C ALA A 64 -22.87 0.32 0.03
N PHE A 65 -22.87 1.65 -0.10
CA PHE A 65 -22.39 2.34 -1.27
C PHE A 65 -20.88 2.55 -1.15
N VAL A 66 -20.15 2.35 -2.25
CA VAL A 66 -18.72 2.63 -2.37
C VAL A 66 -18.50 3.65 -3.47
N GLY A 67 -17.60 4.60 -3.21
CA GLY A 67 -17.26 5.62 -4.19
C GLY A 67 -15.91 6.25 -3.90
N GLN A 68 -15.15 6.51 -4.97
CA GLN A 68 -13.89 7.24 -4.92
C GLN A 68 -13.58 7.89 -6.27
N ALA A 69 -12.75 8.91 -6.23
CA ALA A 69 -12.12 9.48 -7.42
C ALA A 69 -10.60 9.50 -7.23
N LEU A 70 -9.88 9.12 -8.25
CA LEU A 70 -8.42 9.07 -8.29
C LEU A 70 -7.93 9.83 -9.51
N ALA A 71 -6.81 10.55 -9.38
CA ALA A 71 -6.21 11.27 -10.49
C ALA A 71 -4.67 11.19 -10.41
N ASP A 72 -4.06 10.86 -11.53
CA ASP A 72 -2.62 10.92 -11.78
C ASP A 72 -2.32 12.11 -12.68
N LEU A 73 -1.65 13.12 -12.12
CA LEU A 73 -1.27 14.34 -12.81
C LEU A 73 0.22 14.29 -13.12
N ARG A 74 0.58 14.58 -14.37
CA ARG A 74 1.97 14.67 -14.82
C ARG A 74 2.20 16.00 -15.51
N LEU A 75 3.24 16.69 -15.10
CA LEU A 75 3.74 17.88 -15.75
C LEU A 75 5.16 17.61 -16.24
N GLN A 76 5.35 17.52 -17.54
CA GLN A 76 6.65 17.39 -18.16
C GLN A 76 7.22 18.80 -18.39
N LEU A 77 8.30 19.13 -17.68
CA LEU A 77 8.95 20.46 -17.76
C LEU A 77 9.93 20.54 -18.92
N ASP A 78 10.67 19.43 -19.14
CA ASP A 78 11.54 19.22 -20.31
C ASP A 78 11.62 17.70 -20.59
N PRO A 79 12.25 17.22 -21.68
CA PRO A 79 12.31 15.80 -22.00
C PRO A 79 12.89 14.88 -20.92
N SER A 80 13.61 15.44 -19.94
CA SER A 80 14.26 14.69 -18.86
C SER A 80 13.66 14.92 -17.48
N LEU A 81 12.93 16.04 -17.28
CA LEU A 81 12.43 16.47 -15.97
C LEU A 81 10.91 16.54 -15.95
N GLY A 82 10.29 15.80 -15.06
CA GLY A 82 8.85 15.81 -14.85
C GLY A 82 8.45 15.85 -13.37
N VAL A 83 7.23 16.29 -13.12
CA VAL A 83 6.57 16.24 -11.81
C VAL A 83 5.37 15.33 -11.90
N PHE A 84 5.18 14.50 -10.89
CA PHE A 84 4.05 13.60 -10.78
C PHE A 84 3.33 13.82 -9.45
N THR A 85 1.99 13.81 -9.52
CA THR A 85 1.15 13.87 -8.31
C THR A 85 -0.02 12.92 -8.48
N ARG A 86 -0.25 12.09 -7.47
CA ARG A 86 -1.41 11.19 -7.38
C ARG A 86 -2.34 11.66 -6.28
N LEU A 87 -3.58 11.90 -6.64
CA LEU A 87 -4.62 12.44 -5.76
C LEU A 87 -5.71 11.40 -5.55
N ARG A 88 -6.34 11.45 -4.38
CA ARG A 88 -7.53 10.67 -4.05
C ARG A 88 -8.59 11.52 -3.39
N ALA A 89 -9.85 11.27 -3.76
CA ALA A 89 -11.03 11.76 -3.08
C ALA A 89 -11.93 10.58 -2.74
N ALA A 90 -12.24 10.40 -1.44
CA ALA A 90 -13.14 9.36 -0.96
C ALA A 90 -13.86 9.84 0.31
N PRO A 91 -15.21 9.79 0.35
CA PRO A 91 -16.01 10.42 1.40
C PRO A 91 -15.90 9.72 2.76
N ASP A 92 -15.46 8.47 2.78
CA ASP A 92 -15.38 7.62 3.95
C ASP A 92 -14.00 7.60 4.64
N GLN A 93 -13.08 8.46 4.19
CA GLN A 93 -11.79 8.67 4.81
C GLN A 93 -11.82 9.82 5.83
N HIS A 94 -10.87 9.79 6.79
CA HIS A 94 -10.67 10.89 7.71
C HIS A 94 -10.37 12.20 6.99
N THR A 95 -9.57 12.14 5.93
CA THR A 95 -9.27 13.25 5.04
C THR A 95 -9.86 12.96 3.66
N PRO A 96 -11.05 13.50 3.31
CA PRO A 96 -11.75 13.15 2.06
C PRO A 96 -10.96 13.44 0.78
N PHE A 97 -10.08 14.44 0.80
CA PHE A 97 -9.14 14.75 -0.29
C PHE A 97 -7.72 14.59 0.22
N ASP A 98 -6.92 13.78 -0.44
CA ASP A 98 -5.56 13.50 0.00
C ASP A 98 -4.60 13.32 -1.18
N VAL A 99 -3.31 13.53 -0.90
CA VAL A 99 -2.21 13.30 -1.83
C VAL A 99 -1.61 11.94 -1.49
N ILE A 100 -1.64 11.01 -2.43
CA ILE A 100 -1.07 9.68 -2.26
C ILE A 100 0.42 9.69 -2.56
N GLU A 101 0.82 10.35 -3.65
CA GLU A 101 2.21 10.53 -4.07
C GLU A 101 2.42 11.92 -4.65
N ALA A 102 3.59 12.51 -4.42
CA ALA A 102 4.02 13.74 -5.07
C ALA A 102 5.54 13.77 -5.16
N TYR A 103 6.10 13.75 -6.37
CA TYR A 103 7.54 13.73 -6.58
C TYR A 103 7.97 14.37 -7.90
N GLY A 104 9.19 14.90 -7.91
CA GLY A 104 9.91 15.22 -9.12
C GLY A 104 10.74 14.04 -9.60
N ARG A 105 10.78 13.80 -10.91
CA ARG A 105 11.61 12.76 -11.53
C ARG A 105 12.50 13.37 -12.60
N TYR A 106 13.80 13.10 -12.46
CA TYR A 106 14.77 13.37 -13.52
C TYR A 106 15.18 12.05 -14.16
N GLN A 107 14.98 11.94 -15.46
CA GLN A 107 15.32 10.76 -16.26
C GLN A 107 15.87 11.24 -17.61
N PRO A 108 17.19 11.31 -17.78
CA PRO A 108 17.77 11.73 -19.04
C PRO A 108 17.44 10.77 -20.18
N ILE A 109 17.35 11.30 -21.38
CA ILE A 109 17.10 10.48 -22.57
C ILE A 109 18.28 9.50 -22.72
N SER A 110 17.95 8.22 -22.69
CA SER A 110 18.92 7.16 -22.89
C SER A 110 19.24 7.02 -24.37
N THR A 111 20.52 7.08 -24.72
CA THR A 111 21.01 6.87 -26.11
C THR A 111 21.69 5.51 -26.29
N ARG A 112 21.74 4.70 -25.23
CA ARG A 112 22.41 3.37 -25.20
C ARG A 112 21.60 2.40 -24.33
N ASP A 113 22.15 1.22 -24.11
CA ASP A 113 21.56 0.13 -23.30
C ASP A 113 21.37 0.49 -21.81
N TRP A 114 21.86 1.65 -21.38
CA TRP A 114 21.73 2.15 -20.01
C TRP A 114 20.62 3.20 -19.90
N ALA A 115 19.76 3.03 -18.91
CA ALA A 115 18.80 4.05 -18.47
C ALA A 115 18.91 4.25 -16.96
N TRP A 116 18.78 5.48 -16.49
CA TRP A 116 18.76 5.77 -15.07
C TRP A 116 17.79 6.90 -14.77
N SER A 117 17.32 6.94 -13.53
CA SER A 117 16.48 8.04 -13.07
C SER A 117 16.72 8.36 -11.61
N ILE A 118 16.41 9.59 -11.22
CA ILE A 118 16.35 10.03 -9.83
C ILE A 118 14.93 10.52 -9.57
N LYS A 119 14.36 10.13 -8.44
CA LYS A 119 13.05 10.55 -7.96
C LYS A 119 13.23 11.22 -6.59
N LEU A 120 12.62 12.39 -6.39
CA LEU A 120 12.66 13.15 -5.13
C LEU A 120 11.24 13.56 -4.73
N GLY A 121 10.83 13.25 -3.52
CA GLY A 121 9.51 13.58 -3.00
C GLY A 121 8.89 12.45 -2.18
N ALA A 122 7.56 12.37 -2.21
CA ALA A 122 6.77 11.34 -1.54
C ALA A 122 6.29 10.30 -2.55
N PHE A 123 6.66 9.04 -2.37
CA PHE A 123 6.34 7.94 -3.30
C PHE A 123 6.30 6.59 -2.59
N PHE A 124 5.62 5.62 -3.20
CA PHE A 124 5.68 4.23 -2.74
C PHE A 124 7.06 3.62 -3.00
N PRO A 125 7.60 2.80 -2.06
CA PRO A 125 8.66 1.86 -2.43
C PRO A 125 8.15 0.96 -3.56
N PRO A 126 8.98 0.58 -4.54
CA PRO A 126 8.54 -0.19 -5.72
C PRO A 126 8.37 -1.69 -5.39
N ILE A 127 7.44 -1.98 -4.51
CA ILE A 127 7.15 -3.32 -3.99
C ILE A 127 5.94 -3.93 -4.70
N SER A 128 4.89 -3.12 -4.94
CA SER A 128 3.62 -3.62 -5.47
C SER A 128 3.74 -4.11 -6.90
N LEU A 129 3.18 -5.30 -7.17
CA LEU A 129 2.92 -5.80 -8.53
C LEU A 129 1.46 -5.55 -8.96
N GLU A 130 0.59 -5.10 -8.07
CA GLU A 130 -0.83 -4.87 -8.34
C GLU A 130 -1.16 -3.38 -8.56
N GLY A 131 -0.40 -2.46 -7.98
CA GLY A 131 -0.67 -1.01 -7.98
C GLY A 131 -0.16 -0.26 -9.22
N GLU A 132 -0.24 -0.85 -10.40
CA GLU A 132 0.35 -0.26 -11.62
C GLU A 132 -0.62 0.60 -12.44
N SER A 133 -1.93 0.57 -12.14
CA SER A 133 -2.95 1.36 -12.84
C SER A 133 -3.12 2.75 -12.22
N VAL A 134 -3.95 3.58 -12.87
CA VAL A 134 -4.32 4.92 -12.40
C VAL A 134 -4.74 4.87 -10.93
N GLY A 135 -4.23 5.80 -10.13
CA GLY A 135 -4.57 5.89 -8.73
C GLY A 135 -4.01 4.77 -7.84
N TRP A 136 -2.99 4.05 -8.30
CA TRP A 136 -2.41 2.88 -7.60
C TRP A 136 -3.41 1.71 -7.48
N THR A 137 -4.26 1.51 -8.48
CA THR A 137 -5.24 0.42 -8.50
C THR A 137 -4.74 -0.80 -9.27
N SER A 138 -5.34 -1.96 -8.99
CA SER A 138 -5.07 -3.18 -9.75
C SER A 138 -5.87 -3.21 -11.05
N PRO A 139 -5.28 -3.69 -12.15
CA PRO A 139 -6.03 -3.96 -13.37
C PRO A 139 -6.90 -5.22 -13.28
N TRP A 140 -6.71 -6.07 -12.26
CA TRP A 140 -7.28 -7.41 -12.14
C TRP A 140 -8.37 -7.51 -11.08
N THR A 141 -8.18 -6.88 -9.92
CA THR A 141 -9.04 -6.97 -8.75
C THR A 141 -9.44 -5.59 -8.27
N LEU A 142 -10.58 -5.47 -7.59
CA LEU A 142 -10.99 -4.25 -6.91
C LEU A 142 -10.24 -4.07 -5.59
N THR A 143 -10.03 -5.17 -4.88
CA THR A 143 -9.31 -5.20 -3.60
C THR A 143 -7.93 -5.81 -3.79
N PRO A 144 -6.83 -5.13 -3.47
CA PRO A 144 -5.46 -5.66 -3.52
C PRO A 144 -5.25 -6.85 -2.58
N SER A 145 -4.13 -7.56 -2.76
CA SER A 145 -3.66 -8.59 -1.83
C SER A 145 -3.37 -8.03 -0.44
N ALA A 146 -3.25 -8.91 0.56
CA ALA A 146 -2.85 -8.51 1.91
C ALA A 146 -1.53 -7.71 1.92
N ILE A 147 -0.54 -8.12 1.11
CA ILE A 147 0.74 -7.39 0.96
C ILE A 147 0.50 -5.98 0.44
N ASN A 148 -0.24 -5.85 -0.65
CA ASN A 148 -0.41 -4.55 -1.31
C ASN A 148 -1.38 -3.63 -0.56
N SER A 149 -2.34 -4.17 0.18
CA SER A 149 -3.14 -3.41 1.14
C SER A 149 -2.26 -2.78 2.22
N TRP A 150 -1.37 -3.56 2.85
CA TRP A 150 -0.45 -3.01 3.85
C TRP A 150 0.52 -1.98 3.28
N VAL A 151 1.10 -2.22 2.10
CA VAL A 151 1.98 -1.24 1.40
C VAL A 151 1.22 0.07 1.18
N GLY A 152 -0.04 -0.01 0.73
CA GLY A 152 -0.89 1.15 0.51
C GLY A 152 -1.20 1.94 1.78
N ASP A 153 -1.33 1.24 2.92
CA ASP A 153 -1.68 1.83 4.21
C ASP A 153 -0.51 2.50 4.94
N GLU A 154 0.63 1.82 5.02
CA GLU A 154 1.70 2.23 5.95
C GLU A 154 3.00 2.64 5.28
N LEU A 155 3.26 2.22 4.04
CA LEU A 155 4.55 2.48 3.41
C LEU A 155 4.49 3.68 2.48
N ARG A 156 5.22 4.73 2.85
CA ARG A 156 5.49 5.86 1.99
C ARG A 156 6.89 6.34 2.26
N THR A 157 7.69 6.53 1.22
CA THR A 157 9.01 7.12 1.34
C THR A 157 8.92 8.60 1.01
N ILE A 158 9.48 9.45 1.88
CA ILE A 158 9.69 10.87 1.58
C ILE A 158 11.19 11.08 1.57
N GLY A 159 11.77 11.13 0.37
CA GLY A 159 13.22 11.11 0.20
C GLY A 159 13.64 11.08 -1.25
N GLY A 160 14.75 10.39 -1.50
CA GLY A 160 15.33 10.23 -2.83
C GLY A 160 15.53 8.77 -3.21
N GLU A 161 15.18 8.45 -4.44
CA GLU A 161 15.35 7.14 -5.06
C GLU A 161 16.17 7.27 -6.33
N THR A 162 17.05 6.32 -6.57
CA THR A 162 17.79 6.16 -7.83
C THR A 162 17.54 4.78 -8.40
N GLU A 163 17.20 4.74 -9.68
CA GLU A 163 17.05 3.52 -10.45
C GLU A 163 18.06 3.49 -11.59
N LEU A 164 18.70 2.34 -11.79
CA LEU A 164 19.61 2.06 -12.89
C LEU A 164 19.14 0.82 -13.63
N ARG A 165 18.98 0.89 -14.94
CA ARG A 165 18.60 -0.24 -15.80
C ARG A 165 19.60 -0.43 -16.91
N ARG A 166 19.86 -1.69 -17.25
CA ARG A 166 20.72 -2.06 -18.38
C ARG A 166 20.07 -3.17 -19.19
N ARG A 167 19.99 -2.96 -20.50
CA ARG A 167 19.46 -3.93 -21.44
C ARG A 167 20.58 -4.71 -22.13
N TYR A 168 20.42 -6.02 -22.21
CA TYR A 168 21.30 -6.96 -22.90
C TYR A 168 20.42 -7.84 -23.80
N GLY A 169 20.25 -7.45 -25.06
CA GLY A 169 19.35 -8.15 -25.98
C GLY A 169 17.91 -8.17 -25.44
N SER A 170 17.40 -9.37 -25.19
CA SER A 170 16.05 -9.59 -24.62
C SER A 170 15.98 -9.51 -23.10
N THR A 171 17.11 -9.31 -22.40
CA THR A 171 17.17 -9.25 -20.94
C THR A 171 17.43 -7.83 -20.47
N GLU A 172 16.64 -7.34 -19.49
CA GLU A 172 16.87 -6.09 -18.78
C GLU A 172 17.18 -6.38 -17.31
N LEU A 173 18.30 -5.85 -16.83
CA LEU A 173 18.68 -5.86 -15.42
C LEU A 173 18.41 -4.50 -14.81
N GLY A 174 17.75 -4.47 -13.66
CA GLY A 174 17.46 -3.26 -12.89
C GLY A 174 18.10 -3.32 -11.51
N ALA A 175 18.59 -2.17 -11.03
CA ALA A 175 18.98 -1.96 -9.64
C ALA A 175 18.34 -0.68 -9.13
N ILE A 176 17.86 -0.69 -7.90
CA ILE A 176 17.17 0.46 -7.28
C ILE A 176 17.62 0.63 -5.85
N GLY A 177 17.70 1.87 -5.41
CA GLY A 177 18.02 2.21 -4.02
C GLY A 177 17.43 3.54 -3.64
N ALA A 178 17.04 3.69 -2.38
CA ALA A 178 16.51 4.93 -1.84
C ALA A 178 17.00 5.19 -0.42
N VAL A 179 17.02 6.49 -0.07
CA VAL A 179 17.18 6.98 1.29
C VAL A 179 16.04 7.93 1.59
N TYR A 180 15.39 7.77 2.75
CA TYR A 180 14.17 8.49 3.08
C TYR A 180 14.02 8.73 4.59
N GLY A 181 13.08 9.58 4.96
CA GLY A 181 12.62 9.82 6.32
C GLY A 181 11.12 9.63 6.47
N VAL A 182 10.58 10.07 7.60
CA VAL A 182 9.14 10.20 7.91
C VAL A 182 8.30 8.93 7.76
N ASN A 183 8.87 7.77 8.03
CA ASN A 183 8.14 6.50 8.07
C ASN A 183 8.52 5.65 9.30
N ASP A 184 8.77 6.31 10.44
CA ASP A 184 9.23 5.68 11.67
C ASP A 184 8.14 4.85 12.38
N VAL A 185 6.88 5.03 12.02
CA VAL A 185 5.75 4.27 12.58
C VAL A 185 5.28 3.11 11.70
N ALA A 186 5.92 2.89 10.55
CA ALA A 186 5.58 1.77 9.67
C ALA A 186 5.66 0.44 10.42
N GLY A 187 4.67 -0.41 10.24
CA GLY A 187 4.54 -1.70 10.92
C GLY A 187 3.66 -1.66 12.18
N GLN A 188 3.31 -0.48 12.69
CA GLN A 188 2.40 -0.35 13.83
C GLN A 188 1.02 -0.91 13.53
N LEU A 189 0.40 -0.50 12.42
CA LEU A 189 -0.93 -0.99 12.05
C LEU A 189 -0.91 -2.51 11.86
N LEU A 190 0.14 -3.03 11.23
CA LEU A 190 0.30 -4.47 11.05
C LEU A 190 0.40 -5.21 12.40
N ALA A 191 1.14 -4.67 13.38
CA ALA A 191 1.22 -5.24 14.72
C ALA A 191 -0.11 -5.15 15.46
N ASP A 192 -0.81 -4.02 15.38
CA ASP A 192 -2.03 -3.75 16.15
C ASP A 192 -3.26 -4.43 15.56
N ARG A 193 -3.47 -4.38 14.24
CA ARG A 193 -4.67 -4.94 13.58
C ARG A 193 -4.41 -6.21 12.77
N GLY A 194 -3.13 -6.52 12.45
CA GLY A 194 -2.74 -7.58 11.54
C GLY A 194 -2.97 -7.24 10.07
N TRP A 195 -2.84 -8.24 9.21
CA TRP A 195 -3.13 -8.13 7.79
C TRP A 195 -4.60 -7.82 7.54
N VAL A 196 -4.85 -6.96 6.55
CA VAL A 196 -6.20 -6.58 6.10
C VAL A 196 -6.25 -6.57 4.58
N PHE A 197 -7.45 -6.50 4.04
CA PHE A 197 -7.71 -6.33 2.61
C PHE A 197 -8.43 -5.00 2.42
N ASP A 198 -7.74 -4.05 1.79
CA ASP A 198 -8.20 -2.68 1.66
C ASP A 198 -7.95 -2.14 0.25
N SER A 199 -8.97 -1.56 -0.33
CA SER A 199 -8.91 -0.89 -1.64
C SER A 199 -8.48 0.57 -1.56
N ARG A 200 -8.05 1.06 -0.38
CA ARG A 200 -7.90 2.49 -0.06
C ARG A 200 -6.49 2.84 0.39
N PRO A 201 -5.55 3.10 -0.53
CA PRO A 201 -4.24 3.59 -0.11
C PRO A 201 -4.38 4.88 0.70
N ILE A 202 -3.74 4.93 1.85
CA ILE A 202 -3.72 6.10 2.74
C ILE A 202 -2.86 7.19 2.10
N GLY A 203 -3.39 8.40 2.01
CA GLY A 203 -2.63 9.55 1.56
C GLY A 203 -1.75 10.16 2.66
N LEU A 204 -0.97 11.17 2.31
CA LEU A 204 0.01 11.81 3.20
C LEU A 204 -0.61 12.50 4.42
N LEU A 205 -1.90 12.84 4.36
CA LEU A 205 -2.67 13.47 5.43
C LEU A 205 -3.64 12.49 6.11
N GLY A 206 -3.68 11.23 5.64
CA GLY A 206 -4.57 10.21 6.14
C GLY A 206 -4.18 9.75 7.55
N GLU A 207 -5.19 9.42 8.37
CA GLU A 207 -5.02 8.90 9.72
C GLU A 207 -5.82 7.60 9.85
N PRO A 208 -5.22 6.43 9.57
CA PRO A 208 -5.88 5.14 9.75
C PRO A 208 -6.19 4.88 11.21
N ARG A 209 -7.25 4.10 11.43
CA ARG A 209 -7.73 3.81 12.77
C ARG A 209 -7.01 2.59 13.37
N VAL A 210 -6.70 2.67 14.67
CA VAL A 210 -6.23 1.54 15.47
C VAL A 210 -7.45 0.84 16.10
N PRO A 211 -7.44 -0.49 16.31
CA PRO A 211 -8.52 -1.18 16.99
C PRO A 211 -8.84 -0.58 18.36
N ASP A 212 -10.12 -0.26 18.59
CA ASP A 212 -10.59 0.48 19.78
C ASP A 212 -10.22 -0.20 21.10
N LEU A 213 -10.20 -1.53 21.12
CA LEU A 213 -9.91 -2.29 22.33
C LEU A 213 -8.44 -2.20 22.72
N LEU A 214 -7.53 -2.30 21.73
CA LEU A 214 -6.10 -2.20 21.97
C LEU A 214 -5.75 -0.81 22.51
N ALA A 215 -6.33 0.23 21.94
CA ALA A 215 -6.17 1.60 22.42
C ALA A 215 -6.62 1.79 23.87
N ARG A 216 -7.67 1.07 24.33
CA ARG A 216 -8.14 1.13 25.72
C ARG A 216 -7.32 0.30 26.70
N GLN A 217 -6.68 -0.76 26.24
CA GLN A 217 -5.92 -1.70 27.10
C GLN A 217 -4.46 -1.30 27.27
N GLN A 218 -3.90 -0.52 26.38
CA GLN A 218 -2.53 -0.05 26.51
C GLN A 218 -2.43 1.02 27.59
N ARG A 219 -1.46 0.87 28.51
CA ARG A 219 -1.24 1.83 29.60
C ARG A 219 -1.02 3.26 29.13
N LEU A 220 -0.50 3.46 27.94
CA LEU A 220 -0.17 4.74 27.35
C LEU A 220 -1.31 5.32 26.50
N GLN A 221 -2.46 4.63 26.38
CA GLN A 221 -3.60 5.03 25.58
C GLN A 221 -3.16 5.61 24.22
N PRO A 222 -2.68 4.78 23.28
CA PRO A 222 -2.32 5.26 21.96
C PRO A 222 -3.51 5.98 21.33
N PRO A 223 -3.28 6.96 20.47
CA PRO A 223 -4.36 7.64 19.80
C PRO A 223 -5.20 6.62 19.02
N LEU A 224 -6.51 6.86 18.94
CA LEU A 224 -7.41 6.00 18.15
C LEU A 224 -7.11 6.03 16.65
N ARG A 225 -6.28 6.98 16.22
CA ARG A 225 -5.82 7.18 14.85
C ARG A 225 -4.33 7.43 14.84
N GLU A 226 -3.68 6.88 13.85
CA GLU A 226 -2.25 7.00 13.61
C GLU A 226 -1.95 7.94 12.44
N GLN A 227 -0.78 8.59 12.50
CA GLN A 227 -0.20 9.30 11.38
C GLN A 227 0.99 8.47 10.86
N PRO A 228 0.83 7.68 9.80
CA PRO A 228 1.85 6.70 9.40
C PRO A 228 3.13 7.36 8.87
N PHE A 229 3.07 8.64 8.46
CA PHE A 229 4.19 9.31 7.80
C PHE A 229 4.76 10.41 8.69
N LYS A 230 5.51 10.02 9.72
CA LYS A 230 6.20 10.95 10.62
C LYS A 230 7.57 10.43 11.03
N THR A 231 8.43 11.35 11.50
CA THR A 231 9.70 11.05 12.12
C THR A 231 9.54 11.12 13.63
N ILE A 232 9.94 10.06 14.34
CA ILE A 232 9.95 9.99 15.80
C ILE A 232 11.38 9.96 16.31
N GLY A 233 12.24 9.10 15.72
CA GLY A 233 13.64 8.99 16.06
C GLY A 233 14.33 7.90 15.23
N GLY A 234 15.63 7.94 15.20
CA GLY A 234 16.45 7.03 14.39
C GLY A 234 17.19 7.73 13.25
N GLY A 235 17.84 6.94 12.41
CA GLY A 235 18.52 7.41 11.20
C GLY A 235 17.59 7.40 9.99
N PRO A 236 18.05 7.93 8.85
CA PRO A 236 17.27 7.80 7.63
C PRO A 236 17.07 6.33 7.26
N GLY A 237 15.85 5.98 6.88
CA GLY A 237 15.53 4.68 6.33
C GLY A 237 16.10 4.51 4.93
N TRP A 238 16.19 3.27 4.49
CA TRP A 238 16.65 2.93 3.15
C TRP A 238 15.98 1.66 2.63
N TYR A 239 15.97 1.52 1.34
CA TYR A 239 15.74 0.25 0.68
C TYR A 239 16.68 0.07 -0.50
N ALA A 240 16.93 -1.17 -0.85
CA ALA A 240 17.65 -1.52 -2.05
C ALA A 240 17.03 -2.78 -2.67
N GLY A 241 17.07 -2.85 -3.98
CA GLY A 241 16.46 -3.94 -4.70
C GLY A 241 17.01 -4.10 -6.11
N GLY A 242 16.49 -5.11 -6.79
CA GLY A 242 16.83 -5.37 -8.18
C GLY A 242 15.71 -6.07 -8.92
N SER A 243 15.83 -6.07 -10.23
CA SER A 243 14.90 -6.76 -11.11
C SER A 243 15.64 -7.41 -12.28
N VAL A 244 15.10 -8.52 -12.74
CA VAL A 244 15.47 -9.16 -14.00
C VAL A 244 14.21 -9.29 -14.83
N ARG A 245 14.17 -8.66 -15.98
CA ARG A 245 13.09 -8.82 -16.96
C ARG A 245 13.66 -9.53 -18.19
N GLN A 246 13.00 -10.59 -18.60
CA GLN A 246 13.26 -11.28 -19.85
C GLN A 246 12.03 -11.10 -20.73
N ASP A 247 12.22 -10.59 -21.95
CA ASP A 247 11.13 -10.52 -22.93
C ASP A 247 10.56 -11.94 -23.13
N GLU A 248 9.23 -12.07 -23.22
CA GLU A 248 8.48 -13.33 -23.35
C GLU A 248 8.40 -14.20 -22.07
N LEU A 249 9.33 -14.07 -21.11
CA LEU A 249 9.29 -14.87 -19.87
C LEU A 249 8.69 -14.11 -18.69
N GLY A 250 8.89 -12.78 -18.61
CA GLY A 250 8.37 -11.98 -17.53
C GLY A 250 9.45 -11.27 -16.70
N LYS A 251 9.12 -10.92 -15.47
CA LYS A 251 9.94 -10.11 -14.56
C LYS A 251 10.03 -10.74 -13.18
N LEU A 252 11.23 -10.79 -12.64
CA LEU A 252 11.53 -11.09 -11.24
C LEU A 252 11.95 -9.80 -10.53
N THR A 253 11.48 -9.60 -9.32
CA THR A 253 11.85 -8.45 -8.48
C THR A 253 12.23 -8.91 -7.08
N GLY A 254 13.16 -8.20 -6.47
CA GLY A 254 13.51 -8.40 -5.06
C GLY A 254 13.88 -7.07 -4.42
N LEU A 255 13.40 -6.81 -3.20
CA LEU A 255 13.67 -5.59 -2.47
C LEU A 255 13.80 -5.89 -0.97
N TYR A 256 14.80 -5.26 -0.34
CA TYR A 256 14.96 -5.20 1.10
C TYR A 256 14.71 -3.78 1.58
N TYR A 257 13.96 -3.64 2.69
CA TYR A 257 13.53 -2.38 3.29
C TYR A 257 13.91 -2.36 4.78
N ASP A 258 14.44 -1.22 5.27
CA ASP A 258 14.67 -0.93 6.70
C ASP A 258 14.41 0.56 6.95
N ASN A 259 13.38 0.92 7.72
CA ASN A 259 13.10 2.31 8.06
C ASN A 259 14.07 2.89 9.08
N ARG A 260 14.91 2.08 9.72
CA ARG A 260 15.90 2.47 10.72
C ARG A 260 15.36 3.33 11.87
N ALA A 261 14.05 3.27 12.14
CA ALA A 261 13.47 3.91 13.30
C ALA A 261 14.16 3.41 14.59
N ASP A 262 14.25 4.26 15.59
CA ASP A 262 14.72 3.88 16.91
C ASP A 262 13.56 3.24 17.69
N PRO A 263 13.60 1.95 18.04
CA PRO A 263 12.53 1.26 18.76
C PRO A 263 12.26 1.83 20.15
N GLY A 264 13.23 2.52 20.76
CA GLY A 264 13.11 3.18 22.05
C GLY A 264 12.66 4.63 21.97
N ALA A 265 12.60 5.19 20.78
CA ALA A 265 12.13 6.55 20.58
C ALA A 265 10.61 6.63 20.79
N PHE A 266 10.18 7.76 21.38
CA PHE A 266 8.80 7.99 21.75
C PHE A 266 8.43 9.47 21.57
N ALA A 267 7.30 9.71 20.93
CA ALA A 267 6.78 11.06 20.72
C ALA A 267 5.26 11.08 20.97
N GLY A 268 4.84 11.73 22.08
CA GLY A 268 3.44 11.72 22.47
C GLY A 268 2.97 10.34 22.96
N ALA A 269 2.17 9.65 22.17
CA ALA A 269 1.73 8.28 22.44
C ALA A 269 2.30 7.25 21.45
N ASP A 270 3.14 7.68 20.52
CA ASP A 270 3.66 6.85 19.44
C ASP A 270 5.10 6.44 19.68
N PHE A 271 5.42 5.20 19.33
CA PHE A 271 6.76 4.65 19.33
C PHE A 271 7.40 4.70 17.94
N GLY A 272 8.74 4.73 17.92
CA GLY A 272 9.48 4.38 16.72
C GLY A 272 9.38 2.87 16.47
N TRP A 273 8.67 2.48 15.41
CA TRP A 273 8.55 1.09 14.99
C TRP A 273 9.66 0.77 13.99
N ARG A 274 10.68 0.06 14.44
CA ARG A 274 11.72 -0.37 13.50
C ARG A 274 11.22 -1.53 12.65
N THR A 275 10.92 -1.24 11.41
CA THR A 275 10.36 -2.19 10.45
C THR A 275 11.36 -2.50 9.36
N LYS A 276 11.57 -3.80 9.13
CA LYS A 276 12.42 -4.32 8.07
C LYS A 276 11.83 -5.58 7.49
N PHE A 277 11.93 -5.72 6.16
CA PHE A 277 11.40 -6.87 5.44
C PHE A 277 12.11 -7.07 4.11
N THR A 278 11.92 -8.27 3.57
CA THR A 278 12.25 -8.65 2.19
C THR A 278 10.96 -8.90 1.41
N SER A 279 10.88 -8.41 0.20
CA SER A 279 9.80 -8.69 -0.75
C SER A 279 10.40 -9.28 -2.02
N LEU A 280 9.81 -10.37 -2.49
CA LEU A 280 10.17 -11.03 -3.76
C LEU A 280 8.92 -11.13 -4.61
N GLY A 281 9.02 -10.83 -5.90
CA GLY A 281 7.90 -10.81 -6.81
C GLY A 281 8.21 -11.43 -8.16
N ILE A 282 7.21 -12.05 -8.76
CA ILE A 282 7.24 -12.58 -10.13
C ILE A 282 6.00 -12.11 -10.89
N GLU A 283 6.24 -11.65 -12.10
CA GLU A 283 5.23 -11.29 -13.09
C GLU A 283 5.58 -12.03 -14.39
N THR A 284 4.66 -12.83 -14.91
CA THR A 284 4.84 -13.53 -16.16
C THR A 284 3.50 -13.66 -16.88
N GLY A 285 3.54 -13.93 -18.19
CA GLY A 285 2.35 -14.13 -18.99
C GLY A 285 2.63 -14.99 -20.21
N ILE A 286 1.64 -15.77 -20.62
CA ILE A 286 1.69 -16.60 -21.84
C ILE A 286 0.35 -16.41 -22.56
N GLY A 287 0.42 -15.82 -23.76
CA GLY A 287 -0.79 -15.43 -24.49
C GLY A 287 -1.63 -14.44 -23.67
N ASP A 288 -2.89 -14.78 -23.44
CA ASP A 288 -3.83 -13.95 -22.67
C ASP A 288 -3.84 -14.24 -21.17
N VAL A 289 -3.01 -15.17 -20.69
CA VAL A 289 -2.86 -15.54 -19.28
C VAL A 289 -1.76 -14.70 -18.63
N VAL A 290 -2.04 -14.11 -17.47
CA VAL A 290 -1.08 -13.40 -16.63
C VAL A 290 -1.00 -14.06 -15.27
N LEU A 291 0.22 -14.20 -14.76
CA LEU A 291 0.50 -14.67 -13.41
C LEU A 291 1.27 -13.58 -12.66
N LEU A 292 0.74 -13.19 -11.51
CA LEU A 292 1.43 -12.36 -10.52
C LEU A 292 1.57 -13.17 -9.23
N SER A 293 2.74 -13.16 -8.63
CA SER A 293 2.96 -13.75 -7.31
C SER A 293 3.96 -12.93 -6.53
N GLN A 294 3.74 -12.81 -5.23
CA GLN A 294 4.61 -12.06 -4.35
C GLN A 294 4.69 -12.73 -2.99
N VAL A 295 5.86 -12.68 -2.39
CA VAL A 295 6.12 -13.13 -1.02
C VAL A 295 6.79 -12.00 -0.27
N MET A 296 6.36 -11.76 0.96
CA MET A 296 6.94 -10.75 1.85
C MET A 296 7.12 -11.37 3.25
N PHE A 297 8.27 -11.10 3.88
CA PHE A 297 8.53 -11.52 5.25
C PHE A 297 9.46 -10.54 5.95
N GLY A 298 9.22 -10.32 7.24
CA GLY A 298 9.97 -9.36 8.01
C GLY A 298 9.54 -9.26 9.46
N ASN A 299 9.92 -8.18 10.10
CA ASN A 299 9.48 -7.87 11.45
C ASN A 299 9.39 -6.37 11.70
N THR A 300 8.58 -6.03 12.72
CA THR A 300 8.52 -4.69 13.30
C THR A 300 8.75 -4.77 14.79
N VAL A 301 9.49 -3.82 15.36
CA VAL A 301 10.01 -3.89 16.73
C VAL A 301 9.85 -2.55 17.44
N ILE A 302 9.36 -2.59 18.68
CA ILE A 302 9.41 -1.46 19.62
C ILE A 302 10.14 -1.88 20.90
N GLU A 303 10.68 -0.89 21.65
CA GLU A 303 11.26 -1.03 22.98
C GLU A 303 10.49 -0.15 23.98
N PRO A 304 9.29 -0.58 24.47
CA PRO A 304 8.46 0.21 25.36
C PRO A 304 9.13 0.57 26.68
N PHE A 305 10.07 -0.26 27.11
CA PHE A 305 10.89 -0.08 28.31
C PHE A 305 12.31 -0.55 28.00
N ARG A 306 13.30 0.12 28.54
CA ARG A 306 14.71 -0.21 28.33
C ARG A 306 15.00 -1.72 28.53
N GLY A 307 15.49 -2.37 27.51
CA GLY A 307 15.79 -3.80 27.48
C GLY A 307 14.57 -4.72 27.29
N PHE A 308 13.37 -4.17 27.10
CA PHE A 308 12.18 -4.95 26.78
C PHE A 308 11.71 -4.67 25.35
N PHE A 309 11.96 -5.61 24.46
CA PHE A 309 11.53 -5.54 23.07
C PHE A 309 10.22 -6.30 22.85
N ALA A 310 9.29 -5.69 22.14
CA ALA A 310 8.13 -6.35 21.56
C ALA A 310 8.34 -6.39 20.04
N THR A 311 8.35 -7.60 19.49
CA THR A 311 8.62 -7.88 18.08
C THR A 311 7.41 -8.56 17.47
N THR A 312 6.89 -8.02 16.39
CA THR A 312 5.91 -8.71 15.55
C THR A 312 6.62 -9.18 14.29
N ASP A 313 6.82 -10.49 14.18
CA ASP A 313 7.23 -11.10 12.93
C ASP A 313 6.00 -11.17 12.02
N PHE A 314 6.19 -10.99 10.73
CA PHE A 314 5.11 -11.04 9.75
C PHE A 314 5.55 -11.69 8.45
N GLU A 315 4.61 -12.36 7.82
CA GLU A 315 4.77 -12.94 6.50
C GLU A 315 3.46 -12.93 5.73
N ALA A 316 3.54 -12.79 4.43
CA ALA A 316 2.42 -12.96 3.53
C ALA A 316 2.89 -13.37 2.13
N ALA A 317 2.00 -14.03 1.40
CA ALA A 317 2.21 -14.40 0.01
C ALA A 317 0.89 -14.37 -0.75
N TYR A 318 0.94 -14.09 -2.05
CA TYR A 318 -0.21 -14.32 -2.92
C TYR A 318 0.19 -14.89 -4.27
N LEU A 319 -0.78 -15.53 -4.92
CA LEU A 319 -0.76 -15.96 -6.30
C LEU A 319 -2.03 -15.48 -6.98
N LEU A 320 -1.88 -14.71 -8.06
CA LEU A 320 -2.96 -14.22 -8.91
C LEU A 320 -2.78 -14.78 -10.31
N LEU A 321 -3.86 -15.34 -10.84
CA LEU A 321 -3.99 -15.73 -12.24
C LEU A 321 -5.06 -14.85 -12.88
N GLY A 322 -4.68 -14.15 -13.93
CA GLY A 322 -5.55 -13.31 -14.76
C GLY A 322 -5.66 -13.83 -16.17
N TYR A 323 -6.81 -13.63 -16.79
CA TYR A 323 -7.07 -14.00 -18.17
C TYR A 323 -7.79 -12.88 -18.91
N TYR A 324 -7.28 -12.49 -20.07
CA TYR A 324 -7.92 -11.56 -21.00
C TYR A 324 -8.82 -12.33 -21.99
N PHE A 325 -10.02 -11.83 -22.16
CA PHE A 325 -11.03 -12.43 -23.03
C PHE A 325 -11.75 -11.35 -23.81
N GLY A 326 -11.15 -10.83 -24.85
CA GLY A 326 -11.62 -9.65 -25.56
C GLY A 326 -11.74 -8.45 -24.62
N ASP A 327 -12.97 -7.88 -24.50
CA ASP A 327 -13.25 -6.77 -23.60
C ASP A 327 -13.43 -7.21 -22.12
N PHE A 328 -13.35 -8.50 -21.85
CA PHE A 328 -13.49 -9.07 -20.51
C PHE A 328 -12.14 -9.40 -19.91
N ARG A 329 -12.09 -9.34 -18.57
CA ARG A 329 -11.00 -9.86 -17.76
C ARG A 329 -11.58 -10.65 -16.62
N VAL A 330 -10.96 -11.77 -16.31
CA VAL A 330 -11.26 -12.56 -15.13
C VAL A 330 -9.97 -12.82 -14.37
N ALA A 331 -10.05 -12.82 -13.05
CA ALA A 331 -8.90 -13.13 -12.20
C ALA A 331 -9.32 -13.91 -10.97
N GLY A 332 -8.46 -14.86 -10.59
CA GLY A 332 -8.51 -15.54 -9.30
C GLY A 332 -7.25 -15.26 -8.52
N ARG A 333 -7.36 -14.92 -7.23
CA ARG A 333 -6.22 -14.73 -6.34
C ARG A 333 -6.38 -15.54 -5.06
N PHE A 334 -5.29 -16.12 -4.61
CA PHE A 334 -5.19 -16.80 -3.32
C PHE A 334 -4.10 -16.11 -2.50
N ASP A 335 -4.44 -15.72 -1.26
CA ASP A 335 -3.55 -15.07 -0.31
C ASP A 335 -3.33 -15.95 0.92
N LEU A 336 -2.10 -15.92 1.46
CA LEU A 336 -1.71 -16.47 2.75
C LEU A 336 -1.05 -15.38 3.57
N PHE A 337 -1.33 -15.32 4.87
CA PHE A 337 -0.75 -14.32 5.75
C PHE A 337 -0.65 -14.81 7.20
N ALA A 338 0.37 -14.32 7.93
CA ALA A 338 0.55 -14.57 9.34
C ALA A 338 1.29 -13.42 10.03
N THR A 339 1.03 -13.26 11.34
CA THR A 339 1.84 -12.45 12.26
C THR A 339 2.05 -13.20 13.56
N GLN A 340 3.22 -13.01 14.20
CA GLN A 340 3.51 -13.59 15.51
C GLN A 340 4.17 -12.56 16.43
N LEU A 341 3.52 -12.27 17.54
CA LEU A 341 4.08 -11.38 18.57
C LEU A 341 5.00 -12.16 19.49
N ARG A 342 6.25 -11.71 19.61
CA ARG A 342 7.26 -12.21 20.56
C ARG A 342 7.76 -11.07 21.44
N ASN A 343 8.29 -11.37 22.59
CA ASN A 343 8.99 -10.40 23.42
C ASN A 343 10.35 -10.90 23.90
N SER A 344 11.17 -10.00 24.43
CA SER A 344 12.53 -10.31 24.90
C SER A 344 12.59 -11.28 26.08
N ARG A 345 11.45 -11.63 26.71
CA ARG A 345 11.35 -12.63 27.77
C ARG A 345 10.97 -14.01 27.26
N GLY A 346 11.00 -14.22 25.94
CA GLY A 346 10.63 -15.49 25.30
C GLY A 346 9.13 -15.80 25.32
N ARG A 347 8.27 -14.86 25.73
CA ARG A 347 6.82 -15.03 25.70
C ARG A 347 6.31 -14.74 24.30
N THR A 348 5.50 -15.65 23.78
CA THR A 348 4.71 -15.41 22.56
C THR A 348 3.38 -14.80 22.95
N GLY A 349 2.96 -13.79 22.23
CA GLY A 349 1.63 -13.19 22.34
C GLY A 349 0.62 -13.88 21.44
N PRO A 350 -0.61 -13.34 21.40
CA PRO A 350 -1.60 -13.78 20.42
C PRO A 350 -1.07 -13.58 18.99
N ASP A 351 -1.18 -14.61 18.21
CA ASP A 351 -0.78 -14.68 16.81
C ASP A 351 -1.99 -14.48 15.86
N GLU A 352 -1.67 -14.29 14.63
CA GLU A 352 -2.61 -14.26 13.52
C GLU A 352 -2.14 -15.18 12.41
N HIS A 353 -3.07 -15.85 11.76
CA HIS A 353 -2.85 -16.52 10.49
C HIS A 353 -4.16 -16.58 9.71
N GLY A 354 -4.04 -16.62 8.40
CA GLY A 354 -5.22 -16.67 7.56
C GLY A 354 -4.91 -16.94 6.10
N ARG A 355 -6.00 -17.08 5.38
CA ARG A 355 -6.01 -17.24 3.93
C ARG A 355 -7.20 -16.48 3.34
N ALA A 356 -7.05 -16.00 2.11
CA ALA A 356 -8.14 -15.39 1.39
C ALA A 356 -8.22 -15.92 -0.04
N PHE A 357 -9.42 -15.88 -0.58
CA PHE A 357 -9.70 -16.18 -1.98
C PHE A 357 -10.47 -15.02 -2.59
N THR A 358 -9.98 -14.52 -3.73
CA THR A 358 -10.63 -13.45 -4.50
C THR A 358 -10.95 -13.97 -5.89
N LEU A 359 -12.18 -13.75 -6.33
CA LEU A 359 -12.60 -13.96 -7.71
C LEU A 359 -13.14 -12.65 -8.25
N SER A 360 -12.56 -12.18 -9.35
CA SER A 360 -12.93 -10.91 -9.98
C SER A 360 -13.22 -11.09 -11.46
N GLY A 361 -14.21 -10.36 -11.95
CA GLY A 361 -14.54 -10.25 -13.36
C GLY A 361 -14.80 -8.80 -13.75
N SER A 362 -14.33 -8.37 -14.91
CA SER A 362 -14.62 -7.04 -15.43
C SER A 362 -14.90 -7.05 -16.91
N TRP A 363 -15.74 -6.11 -17.34
CA TRP A 363 -16.11 -5.86 -18.73
C TRP A 363 -15.91 -4.40 -19.06
N ALA A 364 -15.17 -4.12 -20.14
CA ALA A 364 -14.86 -2.77 -20.60
C ALA A 364 -15.47 -2.53 -22.00
N PRO A 365 -16.81 -2.26 -22.09
CA PRO A 365 -17.49 -2.05 -23.39
C PRO A 365 -16.98 -0.82 -24.14
N LEU A 366 -16.36 0.11 -23.42
CA LEU A 366 -15.80 1.34 -23.97
C LEU A 366 -14.44 1.63 -23.28
N PRO A 367 -13.50 2.30 -23.95
CA PRO A 367 -12.18 2.59 -23.35
C PRO A 367 -12.25 3.39 -22.04
N TRP A 368 -13.30 4.18 -21.86
CA TRP A 368 -13.52 5.02 -20.69
C TRP A 368 -14.49 4.42 -19.65
N LEU A 369 -15.08 3.22 -19.90
CA LEU A 369 -16.09 2.60 -19.02
C LEU A 369 -15.76 1.15 -18.74
N ARG A 370 -15.75 0.79 -17.44
CA ARG A 370 -15.57 -0.59 -16.99
C ARG A 370 -16.57 -0.93 -15.88
N PHE A 371 -17.20 -2.07 -16.01
CA PHE A 371 -17.99 -2.71 -14.97
C PHE A 371 -17.15 -3.83 -14.35
N SER A 372 -17.10 -3.87 -13.04
CA SER A 372 -16.32 -4.89 -12.32
C SER A 372 -17.17 -5.50 -11.21
N THR A 373 -17.03 -6.81 -11.05
CA THR A 373 -17.60 -7.55 -9.91
C THR A 373 -16.49 -8.32 -9.23
N GLU A 374 -16.54 -8.39 -7.90
CA GLU A 374 -15.56 -9.11 -7.12
C GLU A 374 -16.23 -9.81 -5.95
N PHE A 375 -15.80 -11.04 -5.69
CA PHE A 375 -16.09 -11.80 -4.49
C PHE A 375 -14.77 -12.06 -3.77
N LEU A 376 -14.69 -11.66 -2.50
CA LEU A 376 -13.55 -11.88 -1.62
C LEU A 376 -14.01 -12.59 -0.36
N GLN A 377 -13.36 -13.70 -0.02
CA GLN A 377 -13.59 -14.46 1.21
C GLN A 377 -12.29 -14.59 2.00
N VAL A 378 -12.34 -14.33 3.30
CA VAL A 378 -11.21 -14.39 4.22
C VAL A 378 -11.52 -15.31 5.38
N HIS A 379 -10.69 -16.33 5.57
CA HIS A 379 -10.66 -17.16 6.78
C HIS A 379 -9.46 -16.76 7.62
N SER A 380 -9.68 -16.31 8.84
CA SER A 380 -8.59 -15.85 9.69
C SER A 380 -8.75 -16.26 11.14
N TYR A 381 -7.63 -16.57 11.78
CA TYR A 381 -7.49 -16.67 13.23
C TYR A 381 -6.76 -15.40 13.71
N ARG A 382 -7.23 -14.79 14.79
CA ARG A 382 -6.53 -13.72 15.50
C ARG A 382 -6.84 -13.78 16.99
N GLY A 383 -5.80 -14.03 17.78
CA GLY A 383 -5.92 -14.21 19.23
C GLY A 383 -6.47 -13.00 19.97
N GLN A 384 -6.17 -11.76 19.51
CA GLN A 384 -6.67 -10.52 20.12
C GLN A 384 -8.19 -10.38 20.06
N ARG A 385 -8.90 -11.04 19.16
CA ARG A 385 -10.37 -11.02 19.12
C ARG A 385 -11.00 -11.48 20.43
N SER A 386 -10.35 -12.42 21.15
CA SER A 386 -10.83 -12.87 22.46
C SER A 386 -10.85 -11.78 23.52
N LEU A 387 -10.03 -10.73 23.39
CA LEU A 387 -10.04 -9.58 24.30
C LEU A 387 -11.34 -8.78 24.18
N ASP A 388 -11.98 -8.80 23.00
CA ASP A 388 -13.29 -8.18 22.74
C ASP A 388 -14.45 -9.20 22.83
N ARG A 389 -14.21 -10.35 23.48
CA ARG A 389 -15.16 -11.45 23.63
C ARG A 389 -15.67 -12.03 22.30
N LEU A 390 -14.92 -11.81 21.23
CA LEU A 390 -15.17 -12.38 19.92
C LEU A 390 -14.48 -13.74 19.79
N ARG A 391 -14.95 -14.56 18.88
CA ARG A 391 -14.27 -15.82 18.52
C ARG A 391 -12.95 -15.47 17.84
N PRO A 392 -11.82 -16.15 18.18
CA PRO A 392 -10.55 -15.94 17.50
C PRO A 392 -10.58 -16.22 16.01
N ASN A 393 -11.35 -17.25 15.60
CA ASN A 393 -11.60 -17.57 14.20
C ASN A 393 -12.75 -16.70 13.65
N ALA A 394 -12.58 -16.19 12.45
CA ALA A 394 -13.61 -15.47 11.71
C ALA A 394 -13.59 -15.88 10.23
N ASP A 395 -14.78 -15.95 9.67
CA ASP A 395 -15.06 -16.15 8.26
C ASP A 395 -15.77 -14.91 7.74
N GLU A 396 -15.05 -14.13 6.94
CA GLU A 396 -15.54 -12.87 6.40
C GLU A 396 -15.67 -12.96 4.90
N PHE A 397 -16.63 -12.27 4.33
CA PHE A 397 -16.75 -12.15 2.88
C PHE A 397 -17.25 -10.76 2.49
N GLN A 398 -16.95 -10.36 1.28
CA GLN A 398 -17.62 -9.26 0.60
C GLN A 398 -17.85 -9.60 -0.87
N ALA A 399 -19.01 -9.17 -1.37
CA ALA A 399 -19.31 -9.15 -2.79
C ALA A 399 -19.53 -7.71 -3.21
N GLN A 400 -18.87 -7.27 -4.27
CA GLN A 400 -18.98 -5.88 -4.72
C GLN A 400 -19.18 -5.80 -6.23
N PHE A 401 -19.91 -4.75 -6.63
CA PHE A 401 -20.10 -4.35 -8.01
C PHE A 401 -19.73 -2.88 -8.14
N VAL A 402 -18.81 -2.58 -9.03
CA VAL A 402 -18.28 -1.22 -9.25
C VAL A 402 -18.35 -0.87 -10.72
N THR A 403 -18.87 0.32 -10.99
CA THR A 403 -18.76 1.01 -12.28
C THR A 403 -17.61 1.98 -12.18
N ARG A 404 -16.65 1.86 -13.07
CA ARG A 404 -15.45 2.71 -13.17
C ARG A 404 -15.49 3.50 -14.46
N VAL A 405 -15.38 4.81 -14.33
CA VAL A 405 -15.28 5.75 -15.45
C VAL A 405 -13.88 6.32 -15.48
N PHE A 406 -13.19 6.22 -16.61
CA PHE A 406 -11.85 6.76 -16.84
C PHE A 406 -11.95 8.08 -17.63
N PHE A 407 -11.02 9.00 -17.39
CA PHE A 407 -10.89 10.27 -18.11
C PHE A 407 -9.43 10.68 -18.27
#